data_6120fcf64d160eeed76bacb92432db6a
#
_entry.id   6120fcf64d160eeed76bacb92432db6a
#
_cell.length_a   1.000
_cell.length_b   1.000
_cell.length_c   1.000
_cell.angle_alpha   90.00
_cell.angle_beta   90.00
_cell.angle_gamma   90.00
#
_symmetry.space_group_name_H-M   'P 1'
#
loop_
_entity.id
_entity.type
_entity.pdbx_description
1 polymer ?
#
loop_
_entity_poly.entity_id
_entity_poly.type
_entity_poly.pdbx_seq_one_letter_code
_entity_poly.pdbx_strand_id
1 'polypeptide(L)'
;LLPRAFVKSSRTDAMLDLQHGYVAVDSSSRKSGENVMSEIRGALGSFPALPLNAEVAPRSILTGWIAGEPLPDGLSLGEECEMKDPIEGGAVVKCQHQELRCDEIDKHLEAGKQVTKLALILDDHVSFVLGDDLVIRKLKFLDGALDQLENADQDGVRAELDARFALMSAEVRRLFLLLEAALKLSKAET
;
A
#
# COMPACT_ATOMS: atom_id res chain seq x y z
N LEU A 1 -18.30 -5.19 37.24
CA LEU A 1 -18.06 -4.01 36.39
C LEU A 1 -18.29 -4.30 34.92
N LEU A 2 -18.01 -5.51 34.42
CA LEU A 2 -18.17 -5.91 32.99
C LEU A 2 -19.57 -5.66 32.41
N PRO A 3 -20.72 -5.93 33.12
CA PRO A 3 -22.04 -5.67 32.52
C PRO A 3 -22.38 -4.20 32.29
N ARG A 4 -21.58 -3.27 32.83
CA ARG A 4 -21.74 -1.81 32.67
C ARG A 4 -20.65 -1.16 31.85
N ALA A 5 -19.74 -1.93 31.27
CA ALA A 5 -18.69 -1.41 30.42
C ALA A 5 -19.25 -1.00 29.05
N PHE A 6 -18.83 0.15 28.54
CA PHE A 6 -19.14 0.55 27.18
C PHE A 6 -18.40 -0.37 26.19
N VAL A 7 -19.14 -0.93 25.24
CA VAL A 7 -18.58 -1.74 24.16
C VAL A 7 -18.33 -0.85 22.97
N LYS A 8 -17.08 -0.80 22.49
CA LYS A 8 -16.71 -0.15 21.24
C LYS A 8 -16.58 -1.21 20.17
N SER A 9 -17.48 -1.19 19.20
CA SER A 9 -17.36 -2.02 18.00
C SER A 9 -16.37 -1.40 17.02
N SER A 10 -15.54 -2.23 16.42
CA SER A 10 -14.67 -1.84 15.30
C SER A 10 -14.75 -2.91 14.22
N ARG A 11 -14.60 -2.49 12.97
CA ARG A 11 -14.57 -3.37 11.81
C ARG A 11 -13.29 -3.11 11.02
N THR A 12 -12.68 -4.16 10.54
CA THR A 12 -11.56 -4.11 9.59
C THR A 12 -11.88 -5.09 8.47
N ASP A 13 -11.94 -4.59 7.26
CA ASP A 13 -12.22 -5.40 6.09
C ASP A 13 -10.94 -6.06 5.58
N ALA A 14 -11.07 -7.25 5.00
CA ALA A 14 -9.97 -7.97 4.39
C ALA A 14 -10.45 -8.68 3.13
N MET A 15 -9.59 -8.71 2.11
CA MET A 15 -9.81 -9.42 0.86
C MET A 15 -8.80 -10.55 0.73
N LEU A 16 -9.29 -11.75 0.42
CA LEU A 16 -8.47 -12.91 0.11
C LEU A 16 -8.46 -13.12 -1.40
N ASP A 17 -7.30 -13.00 -2.03
CA ASP A 17 -7.11 -13.39 -3.43
C ASP A 17 -6.50 -14.79 -3.47
N LEU A 18 -7.36 -15.80 -3.69
CA LEU A 18 -6.94 -17.20 -3.73
C LEU A 18 -6.19 -17.55 -5.02
N GLN A 19 -6.38 -16.76 -6.08
CA GLN A 19 -5.73 -16.99 -7.36
C GLN A 19 -4.25 -16.55 -7.33
N HIS A 20 -3.97 -15.43 -6.67
CA HIS A 20 -2.61 -14.86 -6.59
C HIS A 20 -1.94 -15.08 -5.23
N GLY A 21 -2.66 -15.69 -4.29
CA GLY A 21 -2.11 -16.13 -3.02
C GLY A 21 -1.74 -14.99 -2.06
N TYR A 22 -2.55 -13.93 -1.96
CA TYR A 22 -2.34 -12.87 -1.00
C TYR A 22 -3.60 -12.48 -0.23
N VAL A 23 -3.39 -11.82 0.90
CA VAL A 23 -4.45 -11.20 1.71
C VAL A 23 -4.17 -9.70 1.79
N ALA A 24 -5.16 -8.90 1.40
CA ALA A 24 -5.15 -7.46 1.60
C ALA A 24 -6.04 -7.12 2.80
N VAL A 25 -5.49 -6.39 3.78
CA VAL A 25 -6.23 -5.93 4.96
C VAL A 25 -6.36 -4.42 4.87
N ASP A 26 -7.59 -3.91 4.99
CA ASP A 26 -7.88 -2.46 4.95
C ASP A 26 -7.43 -1.79 6.26
N SER A 27 -6.13 -1.66 6.40
CA SER A 27 -5.48 -0.98 7.53
C SER A 27 -4.04 -0.61 7.21
N SER A 28 -3.64 0.61 7.57
CA SER A 28 -2.23 1.03 7.57
C SER A 28 -1.50 0.65 8.87
N SER A 29 -2.17 -0.01 9.80
CA SER A 29 -1.60 -0.48 11.06
C SER A 29 -1.21 -1.96 10.95
N ARG A 30 0.09 -2.25 11.05
CA ARG A 30 0.60 -3.62 11.08
C ARG A 30 -0.08 -4.47 12.17
N LYS A 31 -0.27 -3.89 13.35
CA LYS A 31 -0.96 -4.57 14.46
C LYS A 31 -2.39 -4.97 14.11
N SER A 32 -3.13 -4.09 13.41
CA SER A 32 -4.48 -4.43 12.96
C SER A 32 -4.47 -5.56 11.93
N GLY A 33 -3.52 -5.54 11.00
CA GLY A 33 -3.32 -6.65 10.07
C GLY A 33 -3.03 -7.97 10.78
N GLU A 34 -2.09 -7.97 11.73
CA GLU A 34 -1.74 -9.15 12.52
C GLU A 34 -2.94 -9.68 13.34
N ASN A 35 -3.79 -8.79 13.88
CA ASN A 35 -5.01 -9.19 14.58
C ASN A 35 -5.99 -9.89 13.62
N VAL A 36 -6.26 -9.32 12.45
CA VAL A 36 -7.13 -9.94 11.43
C VAL A 36 -6.61 -11.32 11.06
N MET A 37 -5.30 -11.45 10.81
CA MET A 37 -4.69 -12.75 10.50
C MET A 37 -4.82 -13.76 11.65
N SER A 38 -4.72 -13.31 12.89
CA SER A 38 -4.91 -14.16 14.07
C SER A 38 -6.35 -14.66 14.21
N GLU A 39 -7.33 -13.78 13.95
CA GLU A 39 -8.75 -14.16 13.96
C GLU A 39 -9.07 -15.18 12.85
N ILE A 40 -8.56 -14.97 11.64
CA ILE A 40 -8.71 -15.93 10.52
C ILE A 40 -8.10 -17.29 10.89
N ARG A 41 -6.89 -17.32 11.47
CA ARG A 41 -6.26 -18.57 11.92
C ARG A 41 -7.06 -19.24 13.01
N GLY A 42 -7.61 -18.47 13.97
CA GLY A 42 -8.47 -18.99 15.02
C GLY A 42 -9.75 -19.63 14.48
N ALA A 43 -10.38 -19.02 13.48
CA ALA A 43 -11.59 -19.51 12.86
C ALA A 43 -11.38 -20.76 11.98
N LEU A 44 -10.26 -20.84 11.26
CA LEU A 44 -9.95 -21.91 10.31
C LEU A 44 -9.11 -23.03 10.91
N GLY A 45 -8.59 -22.86 12.13
CA GLY A 45 -7.63 -23.78 12.76
C GLY A 45 -6.20 -23.62 12.23
N SER A 46 -6.03 -23.31 10.95
CA SER A 46 -4.74 -22.95 10.36
C SER A 46 -4.95 -22.03 9.16
N PHE A 47 -4.02 -21.10 8.95
CA PHE A 47 -3.97 -20.25 7.76
C PHE A 47 -2.51 -19.85 7.49
N PRO A 48 -1.84 -20.48 6.50
CA PRO A 48 -0.41 -20.32 6.26
C PRO A 48 -0.09 -19.03 5.49
N ALA A 49 -0.46 -17.88 6.03
CA ALA A 49 -0.11 -16.58 5.48
C ALA A 49 1.06 -15.98 6.24
N LEU A 50 2.05 -15.48 5.52
CA LEU A 50 3.22 -14.78 6.03
C LEU A 50 3.19 -13.31 5.65
N PRO A 51 3.77 -12.41 6.46
CA PRO A 51 3.97 -11.03 6.06
C PRO A 51 4.84 -10.96 4.79
N LEU A 52 4.53 -10.00 3.91
CA LEU A 52 5.38 -9.71 2.76
C LEU A 52 6.80 -9.36 3.22
N ASN A 53 7.78 -9.86 2.51
CA ASN A 53 9.19 -9.53 2.67
C ASN A 53 9.79 -9.25 1.28
N ALA A 54 10.75 -8.34 1.21
CA ALA A 54 11.42 -7.98 -0.03
C ALA A 54 12.87 -8.50 0.01
N GLU A 55 13.37 -9.02 -1.11
CA GLU A 55 14.77 -9.47 -1.24
C GLU A 55 15.76 -8.30 -1.16
N VAL A 56 15.35 -7.14 -1.67
CA VAL A 56 16.11 -5.90 -1.60
C VAL A 56 15.42 -4.95 -0.63
N ALA A 57 16.20 -4.26 0.19
CA ALA A 57 15.65 -3.31 1.15
C ALA A 57 14.72 -2.28 0.45
N PRO A 58 13.41 -2.21 0.78
CA PRO A 58 12.47 -1.31 0.10
C PRO A 58 12.93 0.14 0.11
N ARG A 59 13.57 0.56 1.20
CA ARG A 59 14.16 1.89 1.35
C ARG A 59 15.16 2.23 0.24
N SER A 60 15.99 1.29 -0.17
CA SER A 60 16.96 1.50 -1.27
C SER A 60 16.25 1.71 -2.60
N ILE A 61 15.21 0.91 -2.87
CA ILE A 61 14.41 1.01 -4.10
C ILE A 61 13.67 2.35 -4.15
N LEU A 62 12.98 2.73 -3.07
CA LEU A 62 12.27 4.01 -2.99
C LEU A 62 13.22 5.20 -3.16
N THR A 63 14.42 5.11 -2.59
CA THR A 63 15.46 6.15 -2.73
C THR A 63 15.96 6.22 -4.17
N GLY A 64 16.21 5.09 -4.83
CA GLY A 64 16.62 5.02 -6.23
C GLY A 64 15.58 5.65 -7.17
N TRP A 65 14.30 5.38 -6.95
CA TRP A 65 13.22 5.96 -7.76
C TRP A 65 13.18 7.49 -7.69
N ILE A 66 13.35 8.08 -6.53
CA ILE A 66 13.45 9.56 -6.42
C ILE A 66 14.76 10.06 -7.04
N ALA A 67 15.87 9.37 -6.83
CA ALA A 67 17.19 9.73 -7.34
C ALA A 67 17.32 9.60 -8.88
N GLY A 68 16.26 9.21 -9.58
CA GLY A 68 16.22 9.17 -11.05
C GLY A 68 16.25 7.78 -11.64
N GLU A 69 16.32 6.71 -10.85
CA GLU A 69 16.13 5.35 -11.38
C GLU A 69 14.75 5.21 -12.03
N PRO A 70 14.63 4.39 -13.07
CA PRO A 70 13.35 4.17 -13.74
C PRO A 70 12.35 3.51 -12.80
N LEU A 71 11.13 4.06 -12.79
CA LEU A 71 10.01 3.40 -12.12
C LEU A 71 9.47 2.26 -13.00
N PRO A 72 8.80 1.26 -12.42
CA PRO A 72 8.04 0.28 -13.18
C PRO A 72 7.02 0.93 -14.11
N ASP A 73 6.72 0.27 -15.23
CA ASP A 73 5.73 0.76 -16.19
C ASP A 73 4.36 0.99 -15.51
N GLY A 74 3.77 2.12 -15.80
CA GLY A 74 2.50 2.56 -15.21
C GLY A 74 2.63 3.24 -13.85
N LEU A 75 3.82 3.25 -13.23
CA LEU A 75 4.04 3.92 -11.95
C LEU A 75 4.68 5.28 -12.15
N SER A 76 4.14 6.29 -11.50
CA SER A 76 4.69 7.64 -11.46
C SER A 76 4.83 8.16 -10.03
N LEU A 77 5.70 9.15 -9.84
CA LEU A 77 5.86 9.81 -8.55
C LEU A 77 4.66 10.69 -8.24
N GLY A 78 4.19 10.64 -6.99
CA GLY A 78 3.28 11.64 -6.46
C GLY A 78 4.03 12.85 -5.90
N GLU A 79 3.35 13.61 -5.03
CA GLU A 79 3.86 14.90 -4.50
C GLU A 79 4.23 14.83 -3.01
N GLU A 80 4.48 13.64 -2.47
CA GLU A 80 4.76 13.46 -1.05
C GLU A 80 5.87 12.43 -0.83
N CYS A 81 6.86 12.78 0.00
CA CYS A 81 7.84 11.82 0.50
C CYS A 81 8.24 12.12 1.95
N GLU A 82 8.69 11.08 2.63
CA GLU A 82 9.38 11.16 3.92
C GLU A 82 10.77 10.54 3.77
N MET A 83 11.78 11.31 4.16
CA MET A 83 13.18 10.85 4.16
C MET A 83 13.71 10.86 5.59
N LYS A 84 14.57 9.91 5.90
CA LYS A 84 15.18 9.80 7.22
C LYS A 84 16.68 9.56 7.10
N ASP A 85 17.43 10.17 8.01
CA ASP A 85 18.82 9.82 8.21
C ASP A 85 18.93 8.36 8.69
N PRO A 86 19.81 7.52 8.10
CA PRO A 86 19.98 6.13 8.50
C PRO A 86 20.51 5.96 9.94
N ILE A 87 21.09 7.00 10.53
CA ILE A 87 21.56 6.97 11.91
C ILE A 87 20.35 6.93 12.86
N GLU A 88 20.40 6.10 13.88
CA GLU A 88 19.36 5.99 14.90
C GLU A 88 19.07 7.34 15.54
N GLY A 89 17.78 7.74 15.56
CA GLY A 89 17.37 9.07 16.01
C GLY A 89 17.64 10.21 15.01
N GLY A 90 18.06 9.87 13.78
CA GLY A 90 18.40 10.86 12.76
C GLY A 90 17.22 11.72 12.29
N ALA A 91 17.58 12.85 11.67
CA ALA A 91 16.63 13.86 11.22
C ALA A 91 15.64 13.32 10.19
N VAL A 92 14.36 13.66 10.35
CA VAL A 92 13.29 13.32 9.43
C VAL A 92 12.90 14.56 8.62
N VAL A 93 12.82 14.41 7.32
CA VAL A 93 12.31 15.43 6.38
C VAL A 93 11.02 14.91 5.77
N LYS A 94 9.99 15.76 5.73
CA LYS A 94 8.70 15.48 5.09
C LYS A 94 8.45 16.54 4.05
N CYS A 95 8.27 16.09 2.82
CA CYS A 95 7.94 16.94 1.68
C CYS A 95 6.51 16.62 1.24
N GLN A 96 5.73 17.64 1.00
CA GLN A 96 4.33 17.53 0.57
C GLN A 96 3.99 18.62 -0.43
N HIS A 97 3.13 18.29 -1.39
CA HIS A 97 2.64 19.22 -2.41
C HIS A 97 3.76 19.86 -3.24
N GLN A 98 4.77 19.07 -3.58
CA GLN A 98 5.88 19.53 -4.41
C GLN A 98 6.37 18.42 -5.33
N GLU A 99 7.07 18.83 -6.40
CA GLU A 99 7.80 17.92 -7.27
C GLU A 99 8.92 17.23 -6.48
N LEU A 100 9.01 15.90 -6.63
CA LEU A 100 9.97 15.09 -5.86
C LEU A 100 11.33 14.94 -6.56
N ARG A 101 11.44 15.29 -7.85
CA ARG A 101 12.72 15.34 -8.56
C ARG A 101 13.14 16.80 -8.73
N CYS A 102 13.73 17.35 -7.69
CA CYS A 102 14.19 18.73 -7.64
C CYS A 102 15.44 18.89 -6.76
N ASP A 103 16.16 19.98 -6.94
CA ASP A 103 17.43 20.27 -6.26
C ASP A 103 17.34 20.21 -4.72
N GLU A 104 16.17 20.49 -4.15
CA GLU A 104 15.96 20.41 -2.69
C GLU A 104 16.00 18.97 -2.21
N ILE A 105 15.32 18.09 -2.91
CA ILE A 105 15.31 16.65 -2.60
C ILE A 105 16.70 16.05 -2.84
N ASP A 106 17.36 16.42 -3.94
CA ASP A 106 18.70 15.91 -4.27
C ASP A 106 19.71 16.24 -3.17
N LYS A 107 19.69 17.45 -2.61
CA LYS A 107 20.53 17.82 -1.46
C LYS A 107 20.31 16.94 -0.23
N HIS A 108 19.08 16.49 0.00
CA HIS A 108 18.80 15.59 1.11
C HIS A 108 19.32 14.17 0.83
N LEU A 109 19.25 13.72 -0.41
CA LEU A 109 19.80 12.42 -0.83
C LEU A 109 21.34 12.43 -0.78
N GLU A 110 21.97 13.52 -1.26
CA GLU A 110 23.42 13.74 -1.18
C GLU A 110 23.93 13.78 0.27
N ALA A 111 23.11 14.31 1.18
CA ALA A 111 23.39 14.29 2.62
C ALA A 111 23.19 12.90 3.27
N GLY A 112 22.89 11.85 2.48
CA GLY A 112 22.78 10.48 2.92
C GLY A 112 21.40 10.07 3.46
N LYS A 113 20.38 10.95 3.38
CA LYS A 113 19.03 10.58 3.79
C LYS A 113 18.42 9.56 2.84
N GLN A 114 17.64 8.66 3.37
CA GLN A 114 16.97 7.60 2.64
C GLN A 114 15.45 7.77 2.71
N VAL A 115 14.77 7.42 1.63
CA VAL A 115 13.31 7.51 1.55
C VAL A 115 12.67 6.41 2.37
N THR A 116 11.80 6.79 3.30
CA THR A 116 11.03 5.88 4.14
C THR A 116 9.57 5.81 3.76
N LYS A 117 9.06 6.83 3.07
CA LYS A 117 7.71 6.84 2.49
C LYS A 117 7.73 7.60 1.18
N LEU A 118 7.02 7.09 0.19
CA LEU A 118 6.95 7.67 -1.15
C LEU A 118 5.52 7.62 -1.67
N ALA A 119 5.00 8.77 -2.07
CA ALA A 119 3.74 8.86 -2.80
C ALA A 119 3.94 8.42 -4.25
N LEU A 120 3.06 7.57 -4.70
CA LEU A 120 3.06 6.95 -6.02
C LEU A 120 1.66 6.98 -6.63
N ILE A 121 1.60 7.00 -7.95
CA ILE A 121 0.36 6.93 -8.73
C ILE A 121 0.51 5.81 -9.74
N LEU A 122 -0.48 4.93 -9.81
CA LEU A 122 -0.57 3.82 -10.76
C LEU A 122 -1.57 4.16 -11.86
N ASP A 123 -1.09 4.37 -13.10
CA ASP A 123 -1.86 4.61 -14.33
C ASP A 123 -3.00 5.65 -14.22
N ASP A 124 -2.84 6.66 -13.38
CA ASP A 124 -3.87 7.65 -13.05
C ASP A 124 -5.18 7.05 -12.46
N HIS A 125 -5.14 5.78 -12.06
CA HIS A 125 -6.26 5.08 -11.45
C HIS A 125 -6.18 5.05 -9.92
N VAL A 126 -4.98 4.87 -9.37
CA VAL A 126 -4.79 4.70 -7.93
C VAL A 126 -3.61 5.53 -7.44
N SER A 127 -3.83 6.34 -6.42
CA SER A 127 -2.75 7.00 -5.68
C SER A 127 -2.58 6.37 -4.31
N PHE A 128 -1.33 6.27 -3.84
CA PHE A 128 -1.02 5.68 -2.55
C PHE A 128 0.35 6.16 -2.04
N VAL A 129 0.62 5.93 -0.76
CA VAL A 129 1.95 6.13 -0.17
C VAL A 129 2.51 4.77 0.25
N LEU A 130 3.61 4.38 -0.35
CA LEU A 130 4.34 3.17 -0.02
C LEU A 130 5.40 3.46 1.05
N GLY A 131 5.38 2.68 2.14
CA GLY A 131 6.39 2.73 3.18
C GLY A 131 7.52 1.73 2.97
N ASP A 132 8.68 1.99 3.56
CA ASP A 132 9.80 1.06 3.62
C ASP A 132 9.49 -0.20 4.45
N ASP A 133 8.38 -0.17 5.20
CA ASP A 133 7.77 -1.29 5.91
C ASP A 133 6.77 -2.09 5.05
N LEU A 134 6.71 -1.83 3.75
CA LEU A 134 5.80 -2.42 2.77
C LEU A 134 4.30 -2.15 3.05
N VAL A 135 3.99 -1.21 3.92
CA VAL A 135 2.60 -0.81 4.18
C VAL A 135 2.15 0.25 3.18
N ILE A 136 1.03 -0.02 2.53
CA ILE A 136 0.34 0.95 1.68
C ILE A 136 -0.53 1.86 2.56
N ARG A 137 -0.38 3.17 2.37
CA ARG A 137 -1.10 4.21 3.10
C ARG A 137 -1.78 5.16 2.14
N LYS A 138 -2.82 5.84 2.60
CA LYS A 138 -3.53 6.86 1.82
C LYS A 138 -3.99 6.35 0.44
N LEU A 139 -4.36 5.07 0.33
CA LEU A 139 -4.87 4.51 -0.92
C LEU A 139 -6.14 5.25 -1.34
N LYS A 140 -6.15 5.76 -2.57
CA LYS A 140 -7.30 6.44 -3.17
C LYS A 140 -7.47 5.98 -4.60
N PHE A 141 -8.71 5.72 -5.00
CA PHE A 141 -9.09 5.53 -6.39
C PHE A 141 -9.33 6.90 -7.01
N LEU A 142 -8.70 7.15 -8.15
CA LEU A 142 -8.76 8.40 -8.89
C LEU A 142 -9.88 8.34 -9.95
N ASP A 143 -10.17 9.47 -10.56
CA ASP A 143 -11.27 9.60 -11.52
C ASP A 143 -11.15 8.62 -12.68
N GLY A 144 -9.94 8.34 -13.17
CA GLY A 144 -9.70 7.33 -14.21
C GLY A 144 -10.20 5.93 -13.88
N ALA A 145 -10.21 5.54 -12.60
CA ALA A 145 -10.81 4.29 -12.16
C ALA A 145 -12.32 4.43 -11.91
N LEU A 146 -12.76 5.57 -11.37
CA LEU A 146 -14.16 5.80 -11.00
C LEU A 146 -15.07 5.98 -12.22
N ASP A 147 -14.59 6.57 -13.29
CA ASP A 147 -15.31 6.73 -14.58
C ASP A 147 -15.76 5.38 -15.15
N GLN A 148 -15.05 4.29 -14.84
CA GLN A 148 -15.44 2.94 -15.24
C GLN A 148 -16.72 2.47 -14.52
N LEU A 149 -16.99 2.98 -13.31
CA LEU A 149 -18.21 2.67 -12.55
C LEU A 149 -19.42 3.45 -13.04
N GLU A 150 -19.23 4.70 -13.44
CA GLU A 150 -20.34 5.55 -13.92
C GLU A 150 -20.91 5.05 -15.25
N ASN A 151 -20.09 4.38 -16.06
CA ASN A 151 -20.49 3.79 -17.34
C ASN A 151 -21.12 2.40 -17.22
N ALA A 152 -21.17 1.82 -16.03
CA ALA A 152 -21.83 0.53 -15.82
C ALA A 152 -23.33 0.74 -15.57
N ASP A 153 -24.18 0.14 -16.40
CA ASP A 153 -25.64 0.09 -16.19
C ASP A 153 -25.92 -0.66 -14.88
N GLN A 154 -26.30 0.08 -13.83
CA GLN A 154 -26.42 -0.47 -12.48
C GLN A 154 -27.88 -0.50 -12.06
N ASP A 155 -28.54 -1.64 -12.27
CA ASP A 155 -29.88 -1.88 -11.75
C ASP A 155 -29.81 -2.36 -10.28
N GLY A 156 -29.77 -1.39 -9.35
CA GLY A 156 -29.92 -1.61 -7.91
C GLY A 156 -28.63 -1.61 -7.09
N VAL A 157 -28.76 -1.38 -5.79
CA VAL A 157 -27.66 -1.22 -4.80
C VAL A 157 -26.69 -2.41 -4.79
N ARG A 158 -27.19 -3.63 -5.00
CA ARG A 158 -26.34 -4.83 -5.02
C ARG A 158 -25.42 -4.86 -6.23
N ALA A 159 -25.93 -4.51 -7.42
CA ALA A 159 -25.13 -4.46 -8.64
C ALA A 159 -24.05 -3.36 -8.53
N GLU A 160 -24.38 -2.22 -7.93
CA GLU A 160 -23.41 -1.16 -7.65
C GLU A 160 -22.29 -1.64 -6.70
N LEU A 161 -22.64 -2.32 -5.61
CA LEU A 161 -21.64 -2.85 -4.67
C LEU A 161 -20.75 -3.93 -5.32
N ASP A 162 -21.33 -4.82 -6.12
CA ASP A 162 -20.58 -5.84 -6.83
C ASP A 162 -19.63 -5.22 -7.87
N ALA A 163 -20.06 -4.19 -8.61
CA ALA A 163 -19.24 -3.48 -9.57
C ALA A 163 -18.09 -2.72 -8.87
N ARG A 164 -18.38 -2.03 -7.76
CA ARG A 164 -17.33 -1.38 -6.96
C ARG A 164 -16.31 -2.36 -6.41
N PHE A 165 -16.77 -3.50 -5.89
CA PHE A 165 -15.86 -4.53 -5.38
C PHE A 165 -15.01 -5.12 -6.50
N ALA A 166 -15.59 -5.38 -7.67
CA ALA A 166 -14.86 -5.88 -8.83
C ALA A 166 -13.76 -4.91 -9.27
N LEU A 167 -14.07 -3.61 -9.37
CA LEU A 167 -13.09 -2.58 -9.71
C LEU A 167 -11.98 -2.50 -8.65
N MET A 168 -12.35 -2.32 -7.38
CA MET A 168 -11.39 -2.19 -6.29
C MET A 168 -10.46 -3.40 -6.19
N SER A 169 -11.02 -4.62 -6.31
CA SER A 169 -10.22 -5.84 -6.26
C SER A 169 -9.30 -5.98 -7.46
N ALA A 170 -9.72 -5.55 -8.65
CA ALA A 170 -8.88 -5.54 -9.84
C ALA A 170 -7.69 -4.59 -9.70
N GLU A 171 -7.92 -3.36 -9.22
CA GLU A 171 -6.85 -2.37 -9.02
C GLU A 171 -5.90 -2.78 -7.89
N VAL A 172 -6.40 -3.32 -6.78
CA VAL A 172 -5.55 -3.84 -5.70
C VAL A 172 -4.69 -5.02 -6.19
N ARG A 173 -5.25 -5.91 -7.01
CA ARG A 173 -4.50 -7.01 -7.63
C ARG A 173 -3.40 -6.51 -8.56
N ARG A 174 -3.72 -5.54 -9.40
CA ARG A 174 -2.77 -4.91 -10.31
C ARG A 174 -1.61 -4.28 -9.55
N LEU A 175 -1.94 -3.50 -8.50
CA LEU A 175 -0.96 -2.90 -7.62
C LEU A 175 -0.08 -3.96 -6.94
N PHE A 176 -0.67 -5.04 -6.41
CA PHE A 176 0.08 -6.13 -5.79
C PHE A 176 1.07 -6.77 -6.76
N LEU A 177 0.64 -7.14 -7.96
CA LEU A 177 1.49 -7.78 -8.97
C LEU A 177 2.66 -6.87 -9.42
N LEU A 178 2.38 -5.57 -9.57
CA LEU A 178 3.41 -4.60 -9.89
C LEU A 178 4.44 -4.47 -8.77
N LEU A 179 3.98 -4.33 -7.51
CA LEU A 179 4.88 -4.23 -6.36
C LEU A 179 5.63 -5.53 -6.08
N GLU A 180 5.02 -6.69 -6.31
CA GLU A 180 5.68 -7.99 -6.21
C GLU A 180 6.90 -8.05 -7.14
N ALA A 181 6.74 -7.64 -8.39
CA ALA A 181 7.83 -7.62 -9.37
C ALA A 181 8.87 -6.54 -9.04
N ALA A 182 8.42 -5.32 -8.73
CA ALA A 182 9.30 -4.17 -8.52
C ALA A 182 10.16 -4.27 -7.25
N LEU A 183 9.60 -4.83 -6.20
CA LEU A 183 10.27 -4.97 -4.89
C LEU A 183 10.85 -6.37 -4.68
N LYS A 184 10.70 -7.28 -5.66
CA LYS A 184 11.10 -8.68 -5.54
C LYS A 184 10.59 -9.29 -4.23
N LEU A 185 9.25 -9.24 -4.06
CA LEU A 185 8.64 -9.79 -2.86
C LEU A 185 8.81 -11.30 -2.82
N SER A 186 9.25 -11.83 -1.67
CA SER A 186 9.36 -13.27 -1.46
C SER A 186 7.98 -13.90 -1.35
N LYS A 187 7.78 -15.02 -2.06
CA LYS A 187 6.60 -15.89 -1.89
C LYS A 187 6.85 -16.86 -0.76
N ALA A 188 5.78 -17.18 -0.01
CA ALA A 188 5.85 -18.34 0.89
C ALA A 188 6.10 -19.59 0.05
N GLU A 189 7.16 -20.33 0.36
CA GLU A 189 7.35 -21.65 -0.23
C GLU A 189 6.19 -22.56 0.22
N THR A 190 5.49 -23.16 -0.74
CA THR A 190 4.38 -24.10 -0.50
C THR A 190 4.90 -25.48 -0.18
#